data_73b0c006ecfd44209b95b7bdf64725fb
#
_entry.id   73b0c006ecfd44209b95b7bdf64725fb
#
_cell.length_a   1.000
_cell.length_b   1.000
_cell.length_c   1.000
_cell.angle_alpha   90.00
_cell.angle_beta   90.00
_cell.angle_gamma   90.00
#
_symmetry.space_group_name_H-M   'P 1'
#
loop_
_entity.id
_entity.type
_entity.pdbx_description
1 polymer ?
#
loop_
_entity_poly.entity_id
_entity_poly.type
_entity_poly.pdbx_seq_one_letter_code
_entity_poly.pdbx_strand_id
1 'polypeptide(L)'
;LADRCGVVPDRAGAAQALRACSQVLGERFGGLSIELRVPPTTAVQLRAPGGGPVHHRGTPPNVVETDPDTFWALCTGALTWERAHEEHLLRVSGVHAAEVARMLPVVSPR
;
A
#
# COMPACT_ATOMS: atom_id res chain seq x y z
N LEU A 1 -1.43 5.02 21.81
CA LEU A 1 -1.35 4.74 21.22
C LEU A 1 -1.32 4.63 20.95
N ALA A 2 -1.26 4.84 21.28
CA ALA A 2 -1.23 4.55 20.64
C ALA A 2 -1.29 3.61 20.70
N ASP A 3 -1.35 3.18 20.78
CA ASP A 3 -1.29 2.13 20.81
C ASP A 3 -0.51 1.61 19.99
N ARG A 4 0.31 0.83 20.00
CA ARG A 4 0.92 0.30 19.16
C ARG A 4 0.40 0.47 17.86
N CYS A 5 -0.17 -0.35 17.26
CA CYS A 5 -0.91 -0.13 16.05
C CYS A 5 -1.83 1.00 16.31
N GLY A 6 -1.95 1.92 15.47
CA GLY A 6 -2.82 3.04 15.64
C GLY A 6 -2.18 4.26 16.26
N VAL A 7 -0.97 4.12 16.75
CA VAL A 7 -0.23 5.31 17.18
C VAL A 7 0.17 6.07 15.93
N VAL A 8 -0.10 7.36 15.91
CA VAL A 8 0.25 8.21 14.78
C VAL A 8 1.55 8.92 15.11
N PRO A 9 2.64 8.60 14.41
CA PRO A 9 3.90 9.28 14.64
C PRO A 9 3.80 10.75 14.25
N ASP A 10 4.76 11.54 14.66
CA ASP A 10 4.82 12.93 14.21
C ASP A 10 5.05 12.96 12.70
N ARG A 11 4.99 14.15 12.10
CA ARG A 11 5.01 14.26 10.64
C ARG A 11 6.26 13.62 10.04
N ALA A 12 7.43 13.89 10.58
CA ALA A 12 8.65 13.32 10.03
C ALA A 12 8.71 11.82 10.26
N GLY A 13 8.32 11.38 11.44
CA GLY A 13 8.29 9.96 11.76
C GLY A 13 7.24 9.22 10.95
N ALA A 14 6.10 9.86 10.68
CA ALA A 14 5.06 9.24 9.87
C ALA A 14 5.56 8.99 8.45
N ALA A 15 6.21 9.97 7.84
CA ALA A 15 6.72 9.79 6.48
C ALA A 15 7.76 8.67 6.44
N GLN A 16 8.62 8.62 7.44
CA GLN A 16 9.64 7.59 7.51
C GLN A 16 9.02 6.20 7.70
N ALA A 17 8.02 6.10 8.55
CA ALA A 17 7.33 4.84 8.78
C ALA A 17 6.62 4.36 7.51
N LEU A 18 6.01 5.26 6.77
CA LEU A 18 5.33 4.91 5.54
C LEU A 18 6.31 4.44 4.47
N ARG A 19 7.44 5.10 4.37
CA ARG A 19 8.48 4.66 3.44
C ARG A 19 9.04 3.29 3.83
N ALA A 20 9.16 3.03 5.12
CA ALA A 20 9.60 1.72 5.59
C ALA A 20 8.59 0.63 5.21
N CYS A 21 7.29 0.92 5.36
CA CYS A 21 6.25 -0.03 4.95
C CYS A 21 6.30 -0.29 3.45
N SER A 22 6.49 0.77 2.66
CA SER A 22 6.62 0.63 1.20
C SER A 22 7.83 -0.21 0.85
N GLN A 23 8.93 -0.02 1.55
CA GLN A 23 10.14 -0.78 1.30
C GLN A 23 9.93 -2.26 1.57
N VAL A 24 9.26 -2.59 2.66
CA VAL A 24 8.96 -3.99 2.98
C VAL A 24 8.08 -4.61 1.90
N LEU A 25 7.06 -3.88 1.44
CA LEU A 25 6.23 -4.36 0.35
C LEU A 25 7.06 -4.61 -0.91
N GLY A 26 7.95 -3.67 -1.23
CA GLY A 26 8.81 -3.82 -2.40
C GLY A 26 9.75 -5.01 -2.29
N GLU A 27 10.25 -5.27 -1.09
CA GLU A 27 11.13 -6.43 -0.87
C GLU A 27 10.38 -7.74 -1.01
N ARG A 28 9.14 -7.77 -0.54
CA ARG A 28 8.35 -9.01 -0.56
C ARG A 28 7.67 -9.24 -1.90
N PHE A 29 7.19 -8.19 -2.53
CA PHE A 29 6.28 -8.31 -3.68
C PHE A 29 6.67 -7.42 -4.85
N GLY A 30 7.90 -6.93 -4.91
CA GLY A 30 8.30 -5.99 -5.94
C GLY A 30 8.18 -6.53 -7.35
N GLY A 31 7.86 -5.64 -8.28
CA GLY A 31 7.70 -5.97 -9.68
C GLY A 31 7.21 -4.77 -10.45
N LEU A 32 6.72 -4.99 -11.67
CA LEU A 32 6.36 -3.90 -12.57
C LEU A 32 4.91 -3.98 -13.05
N SER A 33 4.05 -4.67 -12.29
CA SER A 33 2.65 -4.84 -12.69
C SER A 33 1.71 -3.84 -12.05
N ILE A 34 2.01 -3.44 -10.81
CA ILE A 34 1.10 -2.60 -10.03
C ILE A 34 1.91 -1.47 -9.42
N GLU A 35 1.37 -0.26 -9.46
CA GLU A 35 1.97 0.84 -8.72
C GLU A 35 1.05 1.20 -7.56
N LEU A 36 1.59 1.20 -6.36
CA LEU A 36 0.90 1.64 -5.16
C LEU A 36 1.43 3.03 -4.82
N ARG A 37 0.55 4.03 -4.88
CA ARG A 37 0.90 5.43 -4.69
C ARG A 37 0.30 5.95 -3.40
N VAL A 38 1.14 6.62 -2.61
CA VAL A 38 0.72 7.23 -1.36
C VAL A 38 1.26 8.67 -1.35
N PRO A 39 0.66 9.55 -2.17
CA PRO A 39 1.17 10.92 -2.26
C PRO A 39 0.95 11.66 -0.94
N PRO A 40 1.82 12.57 -0.61
CA PRO A 40 3.05 12.92 -1.31
C PRO A 40 4.26 12.11 -0.84
N THR A 41 4.04 11.08 -0.04
CA THR A 41 5.08 10.47 0.76
C THR A 41 5.87 9.40 0.02
N THR A 42 5.20 8.49 -0.66
CA THR A 42 5.91 7.35 -1.21
C THR A 42 5.13 6.70 -2.35
N ALA A 43 5.82 5.85 -3.09
CA ALA A 43 5.21 4.97 -4.08
C ALA A 43 6.08 3.73 -4.18
N VAL A 44 5.48 2.61 -4.52
CA VAL A 44 6.21 1.36 -4.67
C VAL A 44 5.60 0.58 -5.83
N GLN A 45 6.46 -0.13 -6.57
CA GLN A 45 6.01 -0.95 -7.68
C GLN A 45 6.02 -2.41 -7.27
N LEU A 46 4.94 -3.09 -7.58
CA LEU A 46 4.69 -4.44 -7.10
C LEU A 46 4.35 -5.36 -8.28
N ARG A 47 4.44 -6.67 -8.05
CA ARG A 47 4.00 -7.65 -9.03
C ARG A 47 2.67 -8.24 -8.61
N ALA A 48 1.85 -8.55 -9.59
CA ALA A 48 0.61 -9.26 -9.31
C ALA A 48 0.94 -10.71 -8.99
N PRO A 49 0.51 -11.23 -7.85
CA PRO A 49 0.83 -12.62 -7.50
C PRO A 49 0.35 -13.63 -8.54
N GLY A 50 -0.70 -13.31 -9.27
CA GLY A 50 -1.19 -14.20 -10.30
C GLY A 50 -0.51 -14.04 -11.65
N GLY A 51 0.56 -13.25 -11.75
CA GLY A 51 1.30 -13.10 -12.99
C GLY A 51 0.69 -12.12 -13.96
N GLY A 52 0.42 -10.91 -13.55
CA GLY A 52 -0.11 -9.90 -14.45
C GLY A 52 0.92 -9.37 -15.43
N PRO A 53 0.49 -8.49 -16.33
CA PRO A 53 1.39 -7.92 -17.33
C PRO A 53 2.49 -7.09 -16.70
N VAL A 54 3.62 -7.01 -17.39
CA VAL A 54 4.79 -6.30 -16.94
C VAL A 54 5.07 -5.15 -17.90
N HIS A 55 5.28 -3.96 -17.35
CA HIS A 55 5.63 -2.78 -18.13
C HIS A 55 7.02 -2.32 -17.75
N HIS A 56 7.80 -1.96 -18.75
CA HIS A 56 9.17 -1.52 -18.53
C HIS A 56 9.31 -0.01 -18.60
N ARG A 57 8.28 0.69 -19.04
CA ARG A 57 8.27 2.14 -19.05
C ARG A 57 6.83 2.62 -19.05
N GLY A 58 6.66 3.88 -18.65
CA GLY A 58 5.34 4.47 -18.56
C GLY A 58 4.63 4.05 -17.29
N THR A 59 3.34 4.32 -17.25
CA THR A 59 2.51 3.98 -16.09
C THR A 59 2.22 2.50 -16.10
N PRO A 60 2.38 1.81 -14.97
CA PRO A 60 1.97 0.40 -14.88
C PRO A 60 0.48 0.25 -15.20
N PRO A 61 0.07 -0.93 -15.67
CA PRO A 61 -1.32 -1.16 -16.06
C PRO A 61 -2.30 -1.19 -14.88
N ASN A 62 -1.78 -1.31 -13.67
CA ASN A 62 -2.61 -1.37 -12.47
C ASN A 62 -2.11 -0.36 -11.47
N VAL A 63 -3.02 0.41 -10.87
CA VAL A 63 -2.65 1.46 -9.95
C VAL A 63 -3.57 1.41 -8.74
N VAL A 64 -2.99 1.52 -7.55
CA VAL A 64 -3.72 1.75 -6.31
C VAL A 64 -3.17 3.03 -5.72
N GLU A 65 -4.06 3.97 -5.42
CA GLU A 65 -3.65 5.22 -4.80
C GLU A 65 -4.47 5.45 -3.55
N THR A 66 -3.80 5.86 -2.48
CA THR A 66 -4.48 6.17 -1.23
C THR A 66 -3.68 7.24 -0.49
N ASP A 67 -4.25 7.75 0.58
CA ASP A 67 -3.59 8.76 1.40
C ASP A 67 -2.73 8.11 2.48
N PRO A 68 -1.82 8.90 3.10
CA PRO A 68 -0.91 8.35 4.10
C PRO A 68 -1.59 7.70 5.29
N ASP A 69 -2.65 8.32 5.81
CA ASP A 69 -3.32 7.77 6.99
C ASP A 69 -3.97 6.42 6.68
N THR A 70 -4.62 6.33 5.52
CA THR A 70 -5.24 5.09 5.09
C THR A 70 -4.20 4.02 4.88
N PHE A 71 -3.09 4.37 4.22
CA PHE A 71 -2.02 3.40 3.98
C PHE A 71 -1.45 2.86 5.30
N TRP A 72 -1.23 3.77 6.27
CA TRP A 72 -0.74 3.34 7.58
C TRP A 72 -1.69 2.34 8.24
N ALA A 73 -2.99 2.66 8.20
CA ALA A 73 -4.00 1.78 8.80
C ALA A 73 -4.04 0.42 8.11
N LEU A 74 -3.88 0.39 6.80
CA LEU A 74 -3.82 -0.87 6.05
C LEU A 74 -2.56 -1.66 6.39
N CYS A 75 -1.43 -0.98 6.49
CA CYS A 75 -0.16 -1.65 6.78
C CYS A 75 -0.13 -2.27 8.15
N THR A 76 -0.80 -1.67 9.12
CA THR A 76 -0.80 -2.13 10.50
C THR A 76 -1.96 -3.06 10.81
N GLY A 77 -2.88 -3.25 9.87
CA GLY A 77 -4.04 -4.09 10.11
C GLY A 77 -5.18 -3.40 10.84
N ALA A 78 -5.06 -2.10 11.12
CA ALA A 78 -6.13 -1.35 11.76
C ALA A 78 -7.34 -1.17 10.86
N LEU A 79 -7.13 -1.28 9.55
CA LEU A 79 -8.19 -1.14 8.55
C LEU A 79 -8.01 -2.25 7.53
N THR A 80 -9.09 -2.91 7.16
CA THR A 80 -9.04 -3.92 6.12
C THR A 80 -9.17 -3.27 4.74
N TRP A 81 -8.66 -3.96 3.73
CA TRP A 81 -8.81 -3.53 2.34
C TRP A 81 -10.29 -3.33 1.99
N GLU A 82 -11.13 -4.30 2.36
CA GLU A 82 -12.55 -4.25 2.04
C GLU A 82 -13.21 -3.02 2.62
N ARG A 83 -12.90 -2.70 3.88
CA ARG A 83 -13.47 -1.54 4.53
C ARG A 83 -13.00 -0.25 3.87
N ALA A 84 -11.71 -0.17 3.55
CA ALA A 84 -11.17 1.00 2.86
C ALA A 84 -11.84 1.19 1.51
N HIS A 85 -12.07 0.10 0.80
CA HIS A 85 -12.73 0.15 -0.50
C HIS A 85 -14.17 0.62 -0.36
N GLU A 86 -14.88 0.08 0.63
CA GLU A 86 -16.27 0.47 0.88
C GLU A 86 -16.40 1.95 1.22
N GLU A 87 -15.41 2.49 1.93
CA GLU A 87 -15.46 3.87 2.36
C GLU A 87 -14.82 4.82 1.35
N HIS A 88 -14.50 4.31 0.17
CA HIS A 88 -13.94 5.12 -0.93
C HIS A 88 -12.61 5.78 -0.56
N LEU A 89 -11.81 5.10 0.23
CA LEU A 89 -10.50 5.60 0.63
C LEU A 89 -9.40 5.18 -0.33
N LEU A 90 -9.73 4.33 -1.30
CA LEU A 90 -8.79 3.81 -2.28
C LEU A 90 -9.23 4.21 -3.68
N ARG A 91 -8.25 4.57 -4.52
CA ARG A 91 -8.46 4.68 -5.96
C ARG A 91 -7.80 3.49 -6.61
N VAL A 92 -8.58 2.66 -7.26
CA VAL A 92 -8.11 1.39 -7.79
C VAL A 92 -8.39 1.35 -9.29
N SER A 93 -7.37 1.06 -10.07
CA SER A 93 -7.47 1.02 -11.52
C SER A 93 -6.71 -0.19 -12.03
N GLY A 94 -7.31 -0.95 -12.94
CA GLY A 94 -6.69 -2.13 -13.53
C GLY A 94 -7.17 -3.42 -12.90
N VAL A 95 -7.12 -4.49 -13.69
CA VAL A 95 -7.71 -5.77 -13.27
C VAL A 95 -6.94 -6.46 -12.15
N HIS A 96 -5.66 -6.13 -11.99
CA HIS A 96 -4.83 -6.75 -10.96
C HIS A 96 -4.59 -5.85 -9.76
N ALA A 97 -5.15 -4.64 -9.75
CA ALA A 97 -4.86 -3.69 -8.67
C ALA A 97 -5.31 -4.23 -7.31
N ALA A 98 -6.44 -4.93 -7.26
CA ALA A 98 -6.96 -5.46 -6.01
C ALA A 98 -6.09 -6.57 -5.42
N GLU A 99 -5.10 -7.07 -6.16
CA GLU A 99 -4.17 -8.05 -5.62
C GLU A 99 -3.35 -7.49 -4.47
N VAL A 100 -3.26 -6.17 -4.36
CA VAL A 100 -2.57 -5.54 -3.23
C VAL A 100 -3.20 -5.96 -1.90
N ALA A 101 -4.49 -6.29 -1.90
CA ALA A 101 -5.16 -6.74 -0.68
C ALA A 101 -4.47 -7.95 -0.05
N ARG A 102 -3.85 -8.80 -0.87
CA ARG A 102 -3.17 -10.00 -0.39
C ARG A 102 -1.83 -9.72 0.23
N MET A 103 -1.31 -8.52 0.06
CA MET A 103 0.00 -8.12 0.55
C MET A 103 -0.08 -7.44 1.90
N LEU A 104 -1.29 -7.21 2.39
CA LEU A 104 -1.53 -6.47 3.62
C LEU A 104 -2.13 -7.37 4.68
N PRO A 105 -1.90 -7.12 5.95
CA PRO A 105 -1.06 -6.04 6.47
C PRO A 105 0.43 -6.35 6.34
N VAL A 106 1.24 -5.31 6.45
CA VAL A 106 2.69 -5.44 6.41
C VAL A 106 3.22 -5.85 7.79
N VAL A 107 2.62 -5.28 8.82
CA VAL A 107 2.98 -5.50 10.20
C VAL A 107 1.78 -6.12 10.90
N SER A 108 1.97 -7.27 11.53
CA SER A 108 0.89 -7.86 12.29
C SER A 108 0.68 -7.11 13.58
N PRO A 109 -0.56 -6.72 13.89
CA PRO A 109 -0.85 -6.19 15.20
C PRO A 109 -0.79 -7.33 16.19
N ARG A 110 -0.26 -7.16 17.25
CA ARG A 110 -0.24 -8.20 18.18
C ARG A 110 0.15 -7.77 19.40
#